data_ee9cb7913ff56972f38f2a4e57141ad9
#
_entry.id   ee9cb7913ff56972f38f2a4e57141ad9
#
_cell.length_a   1.000
_cell.length_b   1.000
_cell.length_c   1.000
_cell.angle_alpha   90.00
_cell.angle_beta   90.00
_cell.angle_gamma   90.00
#
_symmetry.space_group_name_H-M   'P 1'
#
loop_
_entity.id
_entity.type
_entity.pdbx_description
1 polymer ?
#
loop_
_entity_poly.entity_id
_entity_poly.type
_entity_poly.pdbx_seq_one_letter_code
_entity_poly.pdbx_strand_id
1 'polypeptide(L)'
;ALDVAGVTKEQILSYPAMGYVYGQFTAILNKYVDKYNKQDKFFLAGYNNASFDNQFLRAWFLQNGDKYFGSYFWSNSIDVMVLATPYLASQRSQMENFKQGTVAKALGIEIDESRLHDALYDIQVCKSIYDIVSPYKM
;
A
#
# COMPACT_ATOMS: atom_id res chain seq x y z
N ALA A 1 5.35 -13.87 -12.45
CA ALA A 1 5.28 -12.57 -11.77
C ALA A 1 4.81 -11.45 -12.72
N LEU A 2 5.39 -11.34 -13.92
CA LEU A 2 5.01 -10.29 -14.88
C LEU A 2 3.56 -10.43 -15.36
N ASP A 3 3.09 -11.65 -15.58
CA ASP A 3 1.72 -11.94 -16.02
C ASP A 3 0.69 -11.47 -14.97
N VAL A 4 0.98 -11.66 -13.69
CA VAL A 4 0.12 -11.22 -12.59
C VAL A 4 0.07 -9.70 -12.52
N ALA A 5 1.20 -9.03 -12.72
CA ALA A 5 1.28 -7.57 -12.72
C ALA A 5 0.71 -6.93 -14.00
N GLY A 6 0.38 -7.73 -15.03
CA GLY A 6 -0.15 -7.24 -16.31
C GLY A 6 0.83 -6.39 -17.12
N VAL A 7 2.13 -6.58 -16.91
CA VAL A 7 3.20 -5.82 -17.61
C VAL A 7 4.13 -6.74 -18.36
N THR A 8 4.69 -6.25 -19.47
CA THR A 8 5.69 -6.97 -20.26
C THR A 8 7.10 -6.59 -19.83
N LYS A 9 8.07 -7.44 -20.20
CA LYS A 9 9.49 -7.15 -19.96
C LYS A 9 9.91 -5.83 -20.65
N GLU A 10 9.43 -5.62 -21.86
CA GLU A 10 9.70 -4.41 -22.65
C GLU A 10 9.18 -3.15 -21.93
N GLN A 11 7.99 -3.21 -21.35
CA GLN A 11 7.44 -2.12 -20.56
C GLN A 11 8.31 -1.81 -19.34
N ILE A 12 8.76 -2.83 -18.60
CA ILE A 12 9.65 -2.66 -17.44
C ILE A 12 10.97 -2.02 -17.85
N LEU A 13 11.55 -2.46 -18.96
CA LEU A 13 12.81 -1.88 -19.46
C LEU A 13 12.66 -0.42 -19.93
N SER A 14 11.43 0.01 -20.26
CA SER A 14 11.13 1.38 -20.65
C SER A 14 10.94 2.34 -19.45
N TYR A 15 10.79 1.81 -18.25
CA TYR A 15 10.58 2.64 -17.06
C TYR A 15 11.84 3.44 -16.71
N PRO A 16 11.68 4.61 -16.07
CA PRO A 16 12.82 5.40 -15.59
C PRO A 16 13.72 4.59 -14.67
N ALA A 17 15.01 4.97 -14.63
CA ALA A 17 15.97 4.34 -13.75
C ALA A 17 15.54 4.44 -12.27
N MET A 18 15.79 3.37 -11.51
CA MET A 18 15.40 3.23 -10.13
C MET A 18 15.84 4.43 -9.26
N GLY A 19 17.08 4.86 -9.39
CA GLY A 19 17.61 5.98 -8.62
C GLY A 19 16.93 7.31 -8.93
N TYR A 20 16.54 7.53 -10.17
CA TYR A 20 15.78 8.72 -10.56
C TYR A 20 14.38 8.72 -9.89
N VAL A 21 13.67 7.61 -9.97
CA VAL A 21 12.34 7.46 -9.33
C VAL A 21 12.46 7.59 -7.82
N TYR A 22 13.49 7.01 -7.21
CA TYR A 22 13.78 7.14 -5.79
C TYR A 22 13.98 8.62 -5.39
N GLY A 23 14.76 9.38 -6.16
CA GLY A 23 14.97 10.80 -5.92
C GLY A 23 13.67 11.62 -5.98
N GLN A 24 12.79 11.32 -6.95
CA GLN A 24 11.47 11.96 -7.04
C GLN A 24 10.59 11.59 -5.85
N PHE A 25 10.57 10.32 -5.45
CA PHE A 25 9.77 9.85 -4.31
C PHE A 25 10.21 10.52 -3.01
N THR A 26 11.50 10.54 -2.71
CA THR A 26 12.01 11.19 -1.51
C THR A 26 11.82 12.70 -1.51
N ALA A 27 11.88 13.35 -2.68
CA ALA A 27 11.54 14.77 -2.82
C ALA A 27 10.07 15.05 -2.44
N ILE A 28 9.15 14.15 -2.80
CA ILE A 28 7.74 14.25 -2.39
C ILE A 28 7.61 14.08 -0.87
N LEU A 29 8.26 13.06 -0.30
CA LEU A 29 8.22 12.83 1.15
C LEU A 29 8.71 14.05 1.94
N ASN A 30 9.81 14.65 1.51
CA ASN A 30 10.40 15.83 2.15
C ASN A 30 9.55 17.10 2.08
N LYS A 31 8.49 17.13 1.26
CA LYS A 31 7.53 18.23 1.27
C LYS A 31 6.59 18.18 2.47
N TYR A 32 6.38 17.01 3.05
CA TYR A 32 5.37 16.77 4.08
C TYR A 32 5.95 16.39 5.43
N VAL A 33 7.17 15.88 5.47
CA VAL A 33 7.84 15.38 6.68
C VAL A 33 9.24 15.96 6.80
N ASP A 34 9.55 16.49 7.96
CA ASP A 34 10.92 16.79 8.36
C ASP A 34 11.58 15.51 8.90
N LYS A 35 12.37 14.85 8.07
CA LYS A 35 13.05 13.60 8.43
C LYS A 35 14.01 13.69 9.61
N TYR A 36 14.40 14.90 10.02
CA TYR A 36 15.25 15.15 11.19
C TYR A 36 14.42 15.29 12.48
N ASN A 37 13.12 15.50 12.37
CA ASN A 37 12.20 15.51 13.50
C ASN A 37 11.71 14.08 13.78
N LYS A 38 12.10 13.51 14.90
CA LYS A 38 11.73 12.13 15.28
C LYS A 38 10.22 11.92 15.47
N GLN A 39 9.46 12.98 15.62
CA GLN A 39 8.01 12.92 15.83
C GLN A 39 7.21 13.20 14.54
N ASP A 40 7.88 13.64 13.49
CA ASP A 40 7.23 13.98 12.21
C ASP A 40 7.50 12.88 11.20
N LYS A 41 6.57 11.94 11.09
CA LYS A 41 6.69 10.76 10.23
C LYS A 41 5.34 10.34 9.66
N PHE A 42 5.38 9.69 8.52
CA PHE A 42 4.22 9.04 7.93
C PHE A 42 3.87 7.72 8.63
N PHE A 43 2.60 7.38 8.65
CA PHE A 43 2.15 6.00 8.72
C PHE A 43 2.03 5.43 7.31
N LEU A 44 2.60 4.25 7.08
CA LEU A 44 2.30 3.50 5.87
C LEU A 44 0.93 2.85 6.04
N ALA A 45 0.05 3.06 5.08
CA ALA A 45 -1.27 2.44 5.04
C ALA A 45 -1.40 1.53 3.82
N GLY A 46 -2.03 0.39 3.97
CA GLY A 46 -2.23 -0.55 2.88
C GLY A 46 -3.01 -1.78 3.32
N TYR A 47 -3.22 -2.70 2.39
CA TYR A 47 -3.90 -3.96 2.66
C TYR A 47 -2.87 -5.08 2.82
N ASN A 48 -2.72 -5.64 4.01
CA ASN A 48 -1.66 -6.60 4.37
C ASN A 48 -0.24 -6.06 4.10
N ASN A 49 -0.06 -4.75 4.24
CA ASN A 49 1.17 -4.07 3.83
C ASN A 49 2.35 -4.31 4.77
N ALA A 50 2.11 -4.53 6.05
CA ALA A 50 3.18 -4.70 7.04
C ALA A 50 4.11 -5.88 6.72
N SER A 51 3.55 -7.00 6.28
CA SER A 51 4.28 -8.22 5.95
C SER A 51 4.73 -8.31 4.49
N PHE A 52 4.27 -7.42 3.62
CA PHE A 52 4.60 -7.46 2.18
C PHE A 52 5.12 -6.12 1.67
N ASP A 53 4.25 -5.16 1.36
CA ASP A 53 4.64 -3.91 0.67
C ASP A 53 5.69 -3.10 1.43
N ASN A 54 5.57 -3.01 2.76
CA ASN A 54 6.49 -2.25 3.59
C ASN A 54 7.92 -2.83 3.54
N GLN A 55 8.04 -4.15 3.41
CA GLN A 55 9.34 -4.82 3.31
C GLN A 55 10.02 -4.49 1.97
N PHE A 56 9.25 -4.48 0.89
CA PHE A 56 9.76 -4.08 -0.43
C PHE A 56 10.16 -2.60 -0.45
N LEU A 57 9.36 -1.72 0.13
CA LEU A 57 9.68 -0.30 0.21
C LEU A 57 10.97 -0.07 1.01
N ARG A 58 11.14 -0.73 2.15
CA ARG A 58 12.38 -0.68 2.93
C ARG A 58 13.59 -1.20 2.13
N ALA A 59 13.44 -2.31 1.44
CA ALA A 59 14.50 -2.87 0.61
C ALA A 59 14.88 -1.92 -0.52
N TRP A 60 13.92 -1.25 -1.12
CA TRP A 60 14.17 -0.25 -2.16
C TRP A 60 14.98 0.95 -1.67
N PHE A 61 14.71 1.43 -0.45
CA PHE A 61 15.55 2.45 0.20
C PHE A 61 17.00 1.96 0.32
N LEU A 62 17.20 0.74 0.83
CA LEU A 62 18.54 0.16 0.97
C LEU A 62 19.26 -0.01 -0.37
N GLN A 63 18.56 -0.44 -1.42
CA GLN A 63 19.11 -0.55 -2.77
C GLN A 63 19.58 0.78 -3.34
N ASN A 64 18.98 1.89 -2.90
CA ASN A 64 19.40 3.24 -3.26
C ASN A 64 20.43 3.84 -2.28
N GLY A 65 21.00 3.03 -1.40
CA GLY A 65 22.00 3.45 -0.44
C GLY A 65 21.45 4.22 0.77
N ASP A 66 20.12 4.25 0.94
CA ASP A 66 19.46 4.95 2.05
C ASP A 66 19.07 3.98 3.16
N LYS A 67 19.76 4.05 4.26
CA LYS A 67 19.47 3.26 5.48
C LYS A 67 18.51 3.97 6.45
N TYR A 68 18.02 5.15 6.09
CA TYR A 68 17.22 6.00 6.98
C TYR A 68 15.71 5.92 6.70
N PHE A 69 15.23 4.78 6.24
CA PHE A 69 13.79 4.53 6.04
C PHE A 69 12.95 4.93 7.26
N GLY A 70 13.42 4.59 8.46
CA GLY A 70 12.75 4.93 9.72
C GLY A 70 12.74 6.43 10.06
N SER A 71 13.44 7.28 9.29
CA SER A 71 13.32 8.73 9.43
C SER A 71 12.03 9.27 8.81
N TYR A 72 11.46 8.59 7.83
CA TYR A 72 10.23 8.97 7.15
C TYR A 72 9.00 8.27 7.67
N PHE A 73 9.15 7.04 8.20
CA PHE A 73 8.01 6.17 8.49
C PHE A 73 8.04 5.62 9.90
N TRP A 74 6.88 5.62 10.55
CA TRP A 74 6.69 4.87 11.79
C TRP A 74 6.86 3.36 11.53
N SER A 75 7.30 2.63 12.52
CA SER A 75 7.50 1.17 12.42
C SER A 75 6.18 0.39 12.32
N ASN A 76 5.14 0.91 12.95
CA ASN A 76 3.78 0.37 12.86
C ASN A 76 3.06 0.98 11.64
N SER A 77 2.22 0.19 11.00
CA SER A 77 1.44 0.62 9.83
C SER A 77 -0.06 0.54 10.11
N ILE A 78 -0.81 1.23 9.27
CA ILE A 78 -2.27 1.10 9.21
C ILE A 78 -2.58 -0.01 8.23
N ASP A 79 -2.85 -1.21 8.74
CA ASP A 79 -3.21 -2.36 7.90
C ASP A 79 -4.73 -2.46 7.79
N VAL A 80 -5.23 -2.15 6.61
CA VAL A 80 -6.66 -2.10 6.30
C VAL A 80 -7.30 -3.49 6.39
N MET A 81 -6.55 -4.56 6.08
CA MET A 81 -7.02 -5.93 6.28
C MET A 81 -7.30 -6.21 7.76
N VAL A 82 -6.41 -5.75 8.64
CA VAL A 82 -6.59 -5.90 10.09
C VAL A 82 -7.81 -5.11 10.57
N LEU A 83 -8.00 -3.89 10.09
CA LEU A 83 -9.18 -3.07 10.42
C LEU A 83 -10.49 -3.69 9.94
N ALA A 84 -10.49 -4.29 8.75
CA ALA A 84 -11.66 -4.95 8.19
C ALA A 84 -12.05 -6.24 8.95
N THR A 85 -11.11 -6.88 9.62
CA THR A 85 -11.30 -8.15 10.31
C THR A 85 -12.42 -8.10 11.35
N PRO A 86 -12.41 -7.24 12.36
CA PRO A 86 -13.51 -7.16 13.32
C PRO A 86 -14.82 -6.66 12.68
N TYR A 87 -14.72 -5.80 11.67
CA TYR A 87 -15.89 -5.26 10.97
C TYR A 87 -16.70 -6.34 10.24
N LEU A 88 -16.02 -7.30 9.62
CA LEU A 88 -16.64 -8.40 8.86
C LEU A 88 -16.65 -9.73 9.63
N ALA A 89 -16.36 -9.74 10.91
CA ALA A 89 -16.23 -10.98 11.69
C ALA A 89 -17.46 -11.89 11.61
N SER A 90 -18.68 -11.34 11.65
CA SER A 90 -19.92 -12.10 11.56
C SER A 90 -20.16 -12.75 10.19
N GLN A 91 -19.55 -12.20 9.14
CA GLN A 91 -19.68 -12.70 7.76
C GLN A 91 -18.51 -13.59 7.34
N ARG A 92 -17.44 -13.64 8.14
CA ARG A 92 -16.15 -14.24 7.74
C ARG A 92 -16.28 -15.69 7.30
N SER A 93 -17.11 -16.49 7.97
CA SER A 93 -17.30 -17.91 7.64
C SER A 93 -18.01 -18.16 6.30
N GLN A 94 -18.67 -17.15 5.76
CA GLN A 94 -19.39 -17.21 4.48
C GLN A 94 -18.56 -16.64 3.33
N MET A 95 -17.40 -16.04 3.63
CA MET A 95 -16.51 -15.45 2.63
C MET A 95 -15.53 -16.50 2.13
N GLU A 96 -15.34 -16.58 0.82
CA GLU A 96 -14.39 -17.49 0.17
C GLU A 96 -12.94 -17.27 0.65
N ASN A 97 -12.55 -16.01 0.78
CA ASN A 97 -11.24 -15.58 1.24
C ASN A 97 -11.33 -14.17 1.85
N PHE A 98 -10.20 -13.64 2.28
CA PHE A 98 -10.10 -12.28 2.82
C PHE A 98 -9.16 -11.39 2.00
N LYS A 99 -9.10 -11.63 0.68
CA LYS A 99 -8.37 -10.77 -0.27
C LYS A 99 -9.08 -9.43 -0.41
N GLN A 100 -8.32 -8.41 -0.80
CA GLN A 100 -8.84 -7.04 -0.91
C GLN A 100 -10.12 -6.92 -1.74
N GLY A 101 -10.16 -7.56 -2.92
CA GLY A 101 -11.33 -7.54 -3.79
C GLY A 101 -12.57 -8.20 -3.16
N THR A 102 -12.37 -9.31 -2.46
CA THR A 102 -13.46 -10.02 -1.75
C THR A 102 -14.00 -9.18 -0.60
N VAL A 103 -13.13 -8.56 0.17
CA VAL A 103 -13.51 -7.65 1.27
C VAL A 103 -14.26 -6.42 0.73
N ALA A 104 -13.76 -5.82 -0.34
CA ALA A 104 -14.42 -4.69 -0.99
C ALA A 104 -15.85 -5.02 -1.42
N LYS A 105 -16.06 -6.16 -2.07
CA LYS A 105 -17.38 -6.63 -2.49
C LYS A 105 -18.30 -6.87 -1.28
N ALA A 106 -17.80 -7.48 -0.21
CA ALA A 106 -18.56 -7.70 1.02
C ALA A 106 -19.01 -6.39 1.68
N LEU A 107 -18.27 -5.31 1.48
CA LEU A 107 -18.60 -3.97 1.96
C LEU A 107 -19.48 -3.16 0.99
N GLY A 108 -19.89 -3.73 -0.14
CA GLY A 108 -20.71 -3.06 -1.14
C GLY A 108 -19.93 -2.11 -2.06
N ILE A 109 -18.61 -2.23 -2.11
CA ILE A 109 -17.78 -1.47 -3.04
C ILE A 109 -17.80 -2.15 -4.40
N GLU A 110 -18.17 -1.40 -5.44
CA GLU A 110 -18.08 -1.88 -6.82
C GLU A 110 -16.63 -2.04 -7.25
N ILE A 111 -16.30 -3.20 -7.81
CA ILE A 111 -14.96 -3.55 -8.27
C ILE A 111 -14.97 -3.77 -9.78
N ASP A 112 -14.11 -3.05 -10.48
CA ASP A 112 -13.76 -3.35 -11.86
C ASP A 112 -12.66 -4.41 -11.89
N GLU A 113 -13.05 -5.66 -12.11
CA GLU A 113 -12.12 -6.80 -12.10
C GLU A 113 -11.06 -6.72 -13.19
N SER A 114 -11.32 -5.99 -14.28
CA SER A 114 -10.33 -5.78 -15.35
C SER A 114 -9.16 -4.90 -14.93
N ARG A 115 -9.33 -4.12 -13.86
CA ARG A 115 -8.33 -3.20 -13.31
C ARG A 115 -7.61 -3.75 -12.06
N LEU A 116 -7.96 -4.92 -11.60
CA LEU A 116 -7.24 -5.56 -10.49
C LEU A 116 -5.78 -5.77 -10.89
N HIS A 117 -4.86 -5.56 -9.94
CA HIS A 117 -3.41 -5.52 -10.12
C HIS A 117 -2.87 -4.27 -10.82
N ASP A 118 -3.71 -3.30 -11.16
CA ASP A 118 -3.28 -1.92 -11.40
C ASP A 118 -2.98 -1.26 -10.05
N ALA A 119 -1.73 -0.84 -9.85
CA ALA A 119 -1.27 -0.37 -8.53
C ALA A 119 -2.09 0.83 -8.02
N LEU A 120 -2.43 1.79 -8.88
CA LEU A 120 -3.21 2.94 -8.49
C LEU A 120 -4.64 2.55 -8.14
N TYR A 121 -5.24 1.67 -8.93
CA TYR A 121 -6.60 1.19 -8.68
C TYR A 121 -6.68 0.40 -7.36
N ASP A 122 -5.72 -0.48 -7.10
CA ASP A 122 -5.64 -1.24 -5.86
C ASP A 122 -5.52 -0.34 -4.63
N ILE A 123 -4.75 0.76 -4.72
CA ILE A 123 -4.66 1.77 -3.66
C ILE A 123 -6.01 2.48 -3.44
N GLN A 124 -6.72 2.81 -4.51
CA GLN A 124 -8.05 3.45 -4.43
C GLN A 124 -9.08 2.53 -3.78
N VAL A 125 -9.08 1.24 -4.13
CA VAL A 125 -9.92 0.22 -3.50
C VAL A 125 -9.57 0.08 -2.02
N CYS A 126 -8.29 0.01 -1.67
CA CYS A 126 -7.83 -0.05 -0.29
C CYS A 126 -8.31 1.16 0.52
N LYS A 127 -8.20 2.36 -0.04
CA LYS A 127 -8.72 3.58 0.60
C LYS A 127 -10.24 3.51 0.81
N SER A 128 -10.99 3.03 -0.17
CA SER A 128 -12.45 2.89 -0.04
C SER A 128 -12.83 1.93 1.09
N ILE A 129 -12.10 0.83 1.25
CA ILE A 129 -12.29 -0.09 2.38
C ILE A 129 -11.99 0.64 3.69
N TYR A 130 -10.85 1.34 3.76
CA TYR A 130 -10.45 2.10 4.95
C TYR A 130 -11.54 3.10 5.38
N ASP A 131 -12.10 3.85 4.44
CA ASP A 131 -13.13 4.86 4.71
C ASP A 131 -14.40 4.26 5.34
N ILE A 132 -14.67 2.98 5.10
CA ILE A 132 -15.81 2.26 5.70
C ILE A 132 -15.46 1.68 7.07
N VAL A 133 -14.32 0.97 7.17
CA VAL A 133 -13.99 0.17 8.36
C VAL A 133 -13.24 0.94 9.43
N SER A 134 -12.66 2.08 9.09
CA SER A 134 -11.93 2.90 10.07
C SER A 134 -12.88 3.66 10.97
N PRO A 135 -12.67 3.63 12.29
CA PRO A 135 -13.40 4.51 13.22
C PRO A 135 -12.95 5.98 13.09
N TYR A 136 -11.84 6.23 12.43
CA TYR A 136 -11.28 7.56 12.24
C TYR A 136 -11.37 7.98 10.77
N LYS A 137 -11.92 9.15 10.52
CA LYS A 137 -11.92 9.78 9.19
C LYS A 137 -10.61 10.53 9.01
N MET A 138 -9.93 10.25 7.93
CA MET A 138 -8.79 11.06 7.48
C MET A 138 -9.26 12.19 6.58
#